data_a4681448ef7ea0721307d16e3132d3cc
#
_entry.id   a4681448ef7ea0721307d16e3132d3cc
#
_cell.length_a   1.000
_cell.length_b   1.000
_cell.length_c   1.000
_cell.angle_alpha   90.00
_cell.angle_beta   90.00
_cell.angle_gamma   90.00
#
_symmetry.space_group_name_H-M   'P 1'
#
loop_
_entity.id
_entity.type
_entity.pdbx_description
1 polymer ?
#
loop_
_entity_poly.entity_id
_entity_poly.type
_entity_poly.pdbx_seq_one_letter_code
_entity_poly.pdbx_strand_id
1 'polypeptide(L)'
;MALIGTLTSGVSALRTFGKGLEVIGNNIANINTTGYKSSQATFSDSFSNTLRNSTPTSGTTSSQPGVQIGTGVQLASIQTNFSQGALNSTGNVTDLGISGKGFFIVRDATSGTQYATRDGQFRVDDNGYLVTTGGQRVQGLVGGVIADLQIGASIPVGAQLQAISFDPQGNLVESYSDGTSATTGQIQLQNFTDPSALMREGSNLFTGLTAAGPIGGGILAGSNNPGADGLGTIQTGVLESSNVDLTDQFSQLITTQRSFQAGSRLITVSDTVLEDIVNLKRS
;
A
#
# COMPACT_ATOMS: atom_id res chain seq x y z
N MET A 1 17.58 -38.10 9.54
CA MET A 1 16.57 -37.06 9.92
C MET A 1 17.20 -35.65 9.87
N ALA A 2 18.39 -35.41 10.35
CA ALA A 2 19.03 -34.07 10.35
C ALA A 2 19.22 -33.46 8.95
N LEU A 3 19.66 -34.27 7.95
CA LEU A 3 19.87 -33.80 6.58
C LEU A 3 18.59 -33.38 5.87
N ILE A 4 17.48 -34.05 6.12
CA ILE A 4 16.16 -33.64 5.58
C ILE A 4 15.74 -32.29 6.18
N GLY A 5 16.02 -32.05 7.47
CA GLY A 5 15.77 -30.79 8.13
C GLY A 5 16.56 -29.62 7.54
N THR A 6 17.86 -29.83 7.20
CA THR A 6 18.67 -28.79 6.57
C THR A 6 18.19 -28.46 5.15
N LEU A 7 17.80 -29.47 4.36
CA LEU A 7 17.21 -29.26 3.04
C LEU A 7 15.89 -28.52 3.11
N THR A 8 14.98 -28.91 4.01
CA THR A 8 13.69 -28.20 4.16
C THR A 8 13.89 -26.76 4.59
N SER A 9 14.80 -26.48 5.53
CA SER A 9 15.16 -25.12 5.96
C SER A 9 15.78 -24.32 4.81
N GLY A 10 16.65 -24.92 4.00
CA GLY A 10 17.24 -24.27 2.83
C GLY A 10 16.18 -23.92 1.76
N VAL A 11 15.25 -24.84 1.47
CA VAL A 11 14.17 -24.60 0.50
C VAL A 11 13.20 -23.54 1.01
N SER A 12 12.83 -23.56 2.30
CA SER A 12 11.97 -22.54 2.90
C SER A 12 12.62 -21.16 2.83
N ALA A 13 13.93 -21.08 3.13
CA ALA A 13 14.70 -19.83 3.03
C ALA A 13 14.72 -19.28 1.59
N LEU A 14 14.99 -20.13 0.59
CA LEU A 14 15.00 -19.70 -0.81
C LEU A 14 13.64 -19.18 -1.27
N ARG A 15 12.55 -19.88 -0.94
CA ARG A 15 11.18 -19.44 -1.28
C ARG A 15 10.84 -18.11 -0.62
N THR A 16 11.18 -17.98 0.65
CA THR A 16 10.80 -16.81 1.45
C THR A 16 11.63 -15.57 1.07
N PHE A 17 12.95 -15.71 0.91
CA PHE A 17 13.80 -14.61 0.45
C PHE A 17 13.54 -14.26 -1.02
N GLY A 18 13.14 -15.23 -1.86
CA GLY A 18 12.67 -14.97 -3.22
C GLY A 18 11.47 -14.01 -3.23
N LYS A 19 10.48 -14.24 -2.36
CA LYS A 19 9.35 -13.32 -2.19
C LYS A 19 9.77 -11.94 -1.66
N GLY A 20 10.74 -11.89 -0.77
CA GLY A 20 11.33 -10.63 -0.32
C GLY A 20 11.96 -9.84 -1.48
N LEU A 21 12.71 -10.51 -2.36
CA LEU A 21 13.29 -9.88 -3.56
C LEU A 21 12.22 -9.37 -4.53
N GLU A 22 11.11 -10.09 -4.72
CA GLU A 22 9.99 -9.64 -5.54
C GLU A 22 9.38 -8.33 -5.00
N VAL A 23 9.19 -8.23 -3.66
CA VAL A 23 8.65 -7.02 -3.02
C VAL A 23 9.61 -5.84 -3.19
N ILE A 24 10.91 -6.04 -2.93
CA ILE A 24 11.94 -5.00 -3.09
C ILE A 24 12.02 -4.55 -4.56
N GLY A 25 12.03 -5.49 -5.50
CA GLY A 25 12.03 -5.21 -6.92
C GLY A 25 10.83 -4.38 -7.37
N ASN A 26 9.64 -4.70 -6.83
CA ASN A 26 8.43 -3.94 -7.10
C ASN A 26 8.49 -2.51 -6.53
N ASN A 27 9.04 -2.32 -5.32
CA ASN A 27 9.26 -0.98 -4.77
C ASN A 27 10.21 -0.15 -5.65
N ILE A 28 11.33 -0.73 -6.09
CA ILE A 28 12.32 -0.05 -6.95
C ILE A 28 11.69 0.31 -8.31
N ALA A 29 10.91 -0.60 -8.90
CA ALA A 29 10.25 -0.34 -10.18
C ALA A 29 9.25 0.82 -10.12
N ASN A 30 8.62 1.05 -8.94
CA ASN A 30 7.58 2.05 -8.74
C ASN A 30 8.07 3.32 -8.03
N ILE A 31 9.36 3.60 -8.03
CA ILE A 31 9.90 4.80 -7.37
C ILE A 31 9.39 6.10 -8.00
N ASN A 32 9.19 6.11 -9.31
CA ASN A 32 8.70 7.27 -10.05
C ASN A 32 7.17 7.25 -10.23
N THR A 33 6.46 6.30 -9.63
CA THR A 33 5.00 6.19 -9.74
C THR A 33 4.34 7.11 -8.71
N THR A 34 3.47 8.01 -9.16
CA THR A 34 2.71 8.94 -8.30
C THR A 34 1.80 8.19 -7.33
N GLY A 35 1.75 8.62 -6.08
CA GLY A 35 0.88 8.00 -5.07
C GLY A 35 1.24 6.57 -4.67
N TYR A 36 2.37 6.02 -5.18
CA TYR A 36 2.79 4.67 -4.80
C TYR A 36 3.25 4.61 -3.35
N LYS A 37 2.84 3.56 -2.66
CA LYS A 37 3.23 3.27 -1.27
C LYS A 37 4.10 2.03 -1.23
N SER A 38 5.29 2.11 -0.61
CA SER A 38 6.21 0.98 -0.49
C SER A 38 5.58 -0.18 0.27
N SER A 39 5.99 -1.40 -0.06
CA SER A 39 5.63 -2.60 0.70
C SER A 39 6.87 -3.20 1.34
N GLN A 40 6.69 -3.78 2.52
CA GLN A 40 7.74 -4.44 3.26
C GLN A 40 7.33 -5.88 3.57
N ALA A 41 8.19 -6.84 3.25
CA ALA A 41 8.03 -8.23 3.62
C ALA A 41 8.59 -8.45 5.03
N THR A 42 7.80 -9.08 5.91
CA THR A 42 8.24 -9.52 7.24
C THR A 42 8.31 -11.03 7.28
N PHE A 43 9.30 -11.54 7.98
CA PHE A 43 9.57 -12.97 8.07
C PHE A 43 9.35 -13.45 9.49
N SER A 44 8.92 -14.69 9.63
CA SER A 44 8.82 -15.39 10.92
C SER A 44 9.47 -16.75 10.82
N ASP A 45 9.81 -17.32 11.96
CA ASP A 45 10.18 -18.72 12.03
C ASP A 45 9.00 -19.61 11.64
N SER A 46 9.33 -20.76 11.06
CA SER A 46 8.36 -21.81 10.79
C SER A 46 8.19 -22.69 12.06
N PHE A 47 7.55 -23.83 11.93
CA PHE A 47 7.36 -24.76 13.05
C PHE A 47 8.67 -25.20 13.66
N SER A 48 8.68 -25.40 14.99
CA SER A 48 9.78 -26.05 15.72
C SER A 48 9.43 -27.48 16.07
N ASN A 49 10.36 -28.40 15.88
CA ASN A 49 10.25 -29.78 16.33
C ASN A 49 10.83 -29.88 17.74
N THR A 50 10.01 -30.29 18.70
CA THR A 50 10.43 -30.45 20.10
C THR A 50 11.07 -31.79 20.29
N LEU A 51 12.37 -31.79 20.57
CA LEU A 51 13.15 -33.03 20.88
C LEU A 51 12.98 -33.43 22.34
N ARG A 52 12.85 -32.48 23.23
CA ARG A 52 12.63 -32.68 24.67
C ARG A 52 11.78 -31.56 25.23
N ASN A 53 10.75 -31.92 25.97
CA ASN A 53 9.94 -30.96 26.70
C ASN A 53 10.70 -30.39 27.91
N SER A 54 10.39 -29.14 28.27
CA SER A 54 10.86 -28.55 29.51
C SER A 54 10.21 -29.26 30.70
N THR A 55 11.00 -29.53 31.75
CA THR A 55 10.48 -30.07 33.01
C THR A 55 10.62 -29.01 34.12
N PRO A 56 9.55 -28.75 34.89
CA PRO A 56 9.63 -27.81 36.01
C PRO A 56 10.47 -28.41 37.15
N THR A 57 10.98 -27.55 38.01
CA THR A 57 11.61 -27.97 39.26
C THR A 57 10.61 -28.67 40.17
N SER A 58 10.91 -29.89 40.63
CA SER A 58 10.08 -30.63 41.57
C SER A 58 10.96 -31.27 42.63
N GLY A 59 10.81 -30.83 43.86
CA GLY A 59 11.52 -31.38 45.02
C GLY A 59 13.04 -31.30 44.88
N THR A 60 13.65 -32.45 44.64
CA THR A 60 15.12 -32.63 44.51
C THR A 60 15.66 -32.49 43.07
N THR A 61 14.77 -32.33 42.08
CA THR A 61 15.16 -32.24 40.66
C THR A 61 15.15 -30.80 40.17
N SER A 62 16.26 -30.33 39.59
CA SER A 62 16.37 -29.04 38.94
C SER A 62 15.55 -28.99 37.64
N SER A 63 15.04 -27.82 37.29
CA SER A 63 14.34 -27.59 35.99
C SER A 63 15.30 -27.92 34.83
N GLN A 64 14.77 -28.59 33.81
CA GLN A 64 15.49 -28.79 32.55
C GLN A 64 14.85 -28.01 31.43
N PRO A 65 15.63 -27.23 30.64
CA PRO A 65 15.10 -26.52 29.48
C PRO A 65 14.66 -27.46 28.39
N GLY A 66 13.62 -27.09 27.66
CA GLY A 66 13.21 -27.80 26.44
C GLY A 66 14.28 -27.65 25.34
N VAL A 67 14.37 -28.67 24.48
CA VAL A 67 15.24 -28.64 23.28
C VAL A 67 14.36 -28.69 22.05
N GLN A 68 14.46 -27.67 21.21
CA GLN A 68 13.67 -27.53 19.98
C GLN A 68 14.57 -27.20 18.81
N ILE A 69 14.21 -27.69 17.62
CA ILE A 69 14.87 -27.38 16.36
C ILE A 69 13.83 -26.78 15.42
N GLY A 70 14.10 -25.56 14.90
CA GLY A 70 13.25 -24.91 13.90
C GLY A 70 13.31 -25.63 12.55
N THR A 71 12.24 -25.57 11.78
CA THR A 71 12.12 -26.20 10.45
C THR A 71 12.34 -25.21 9.30
N GLY A 72 12.63 -23.94 9.60
CA GLY A 72 12.94 -22.92 8.61
C GLY A 72 12.24 -21.60 8.84
N VAL A 73 12.10 -20.81 7.78
CA VAL A 73 11.49 -19.46 7.76
C VAL A 73 10.27 -19.43 6.85
N GLN A 74 9.30 -18.60 7.20
CA GLN A 74 8.12 -18.33 6.39
C GLN A 74 7.88 -16.83 6.26
N LEU A 75 7.15 -16.44 5.22
CA LEU A 75 6.67 -15.08 5.05
C LEU A 75 5.52 -14.86 6.03
N ALA A 76 5.69 -13.93 6.98
CA ALA A 76 4.66 -13.60 7.96
C ALA A 76 3.61 -12.67 7.34
N SER A 77 4.04 -11.57 6.72
CA SER A 77 3.13 -10.62 6.06
C SER A 77 3.89 -9.78 5.03
N ILE A 78 3.12 -9.17 4.13
CA ILE A 78 3.58 -8.06 3.27
C ILE A 78 2.72 -6.86 3.66
N GLN A 79 3.34 -5.88 4.30
CA GLN A 79 2.66 -4.68 4.78
C GLN A 79 2.96 -3.50 3.86
N THR A 80 1.93 -2.72 3.53
CA THR A 80 2.08 -1.46 2.81
C THR A 80 2.35 -0.34 3.80
N ASN A 81 3.38 0.44 3.55
CA ASN A 81 3.71 1.62 4.34
C ASN A 81 2.97 2.85 3.76
N PHE A 82 2.00 3.35 4.50
CA PHE A 82 1.20 4.52 4.10
C PHE A 82 1.78 5.86 4.56
N SER A 83 3.08 5.92 4.91
CA SER A 83 3.74 7.20 5.17
C SER A 83 3.64 8.10 3.93
N GLN A 84 3.60 9.40 4.18
CA GLN A 84 3.51 10.39 3.11
C GLN A 84 4.83 10.46 2.32
N GLY A 85 4.72 10.51 0.99
CA GLY A 85 5.82 10.81 0.08
C GLY A 85 6.06 12.31 -0.07
N ALA A 86 7.07 12.70 -0.82
CA ALA A 86 7.32 14.10 -1.15
C ALA A 86 6.20 14.64 -2.07
N LEU A 87 5.78 15.87 -1.82
CA LEU A 87 4.83 16.58 -2.68
C LEU A 87 5.62 17.42 -3.70
N ASN A 88 5.45 17.10 -4.98
CA ASN A 88 6.13 17.78 -6.09
C ASN A 88 5.13 18.64 -6.87
N SER A 89 5.50 19.90 -7.11
CA SER A 89 4.66 20.82 -7.90
C SER A 89 4.69 20.43 -9.38
N THR A 90 3.49 20.36 -9.97
CA THR A 90 3.30 20.11 -11.42
C THR A 90 2.78 21.35 -12.15
N GLY A 91 2.17 22.29 -11.44
CA GLY A 91 1.57 23.49 -12.02
C GLY A 91 0.21 23.24 -12.68
N ASN A 92 -0.28 22.02 -12.74
CA ASN A 92 -1.62 21.71 -13.26
C ASN A 92 -2.67 21.83 -12.16
N VAL A 93 -3.72 22.60 -12.38
CA VAL A 93 -4.77 22.84 -11.38
C VAL A 93 -5.54 21.57 -11.01
N THR A 94 -5.62 20.60 -11.92
CA THR A 94 -6.32 19.33 -11.70
C THR A 94 -5.48 18.30 -10.95
N ASP A 95 -4.18 18.53 -10.78
CA ASP A 95 -3.31 17.68 -9.99
C ASP A 95 -3.45 18.05 -8.51
N LEU A 96 -3.85 17.09 -7.70
CA LEU A 96 -4.16 17.29 -6.30
C LEU A 96 -3.35 16.39 -5.39
N GLY A 97 -2.63 16.97 -4.44
CA GLY A 97 -1.91 16.22 -3.42
C GLY A 97 -2.60 16.31 -2.06
N ILE A 98 -2.54 15.26 -1.27
CA ILE A 98 -3.00 15.27 0.12
C ILE A 98 -1.79 15.54 1.02
N SER A 99 -1.84 16.60 1.80
CA SER A 99 -0.87 16.87 2.87
C SER A 99 -1.41 16.35 4.19
N GLY A 100 -0.97 15.16 4.61
CA GLY A 100 -1.46 14.47 5.81
C GLY A 100 -2.13 13.13 5.53
N LYS A 101 -3.05 12.73 6.42
CA LYS A 101 -3.77 11.45 6.35
C LYS A 101 -5.03 11.58 5.48
N GLY A 102 -5.44 10.47 4.85
CA GLY A 102 -6.67 10.37 4.05
C GLY A 102 -6.39 9.80 2.66
N PHE A 103 -7.43 9.46 1.95
CA PHE A 103 -7.41 8.93 0.58
C PHE A 103 -8.51 9.62 -0.21
N PHE A 104 -8.26 9.84 -1.48
CA PHE A 104 -9.32 10.16 -2.43
C PHE A 104 -10.18 8.91 -2.64
N ILE A 105 -11.48 9.09 -2.72
CA ILE A 105 -12.39 8.01 -3.11
C ILE A 105 -12.80 8.24 -4.56
N VAL A 106 -12.61 7.20 -5.35
CA VAL A 106 -12.98 7.19 -6.76
C VAL A 106 -13.94 6.03 -7.03
N ARG A 107 -14.84 6.21 -7.97
CA ARG A 107 -15.85 5.23 -8.34
C ARG A 107 -15.72 4.85 -9.82
N ASP A 108 -15.77 3.58 -10.11
CA ASP A 108 -15.96 3.11 -11.47
C ASP A 108 -17.41 3.38 -11.90
N ALA A 109 -17.58 4.13 -12.99
CA ALA A 109 -18.88 4.49 -13.51
C ALA A 109 -19.69 3.28 -14.01
N THR A 110 -19.01 2.19 -14.41
CA THR A 110 -19.64 0.99 -14.97
C THR A 110 -20.10 0.01 -13.90
N SER A 111 -19.20 -0.33 -12.96
CA SER A 111 -19.48 -1.29 -11.88
C SER A 111 -20.08 -0.66 -10.63
N GLY A 112 -19.94 0.66 -10.47
CA GLY A 112 -20.32 1.35 -9.25
C GLY A 112 -19.39 1.09 -8.07
N THR A 113 -18.30 0.32 -8.27
CA THR A 113 -17.36 -0.03 -7.21
C THR A 113 -16.53 1.18 -6.82
N GLN A 114 -16.34 1.36 -5.52
CA GLN A 114 -15.53 2.43 -4.95
C GLN A 114 -14.13 1.94 -4.62
N TYR A 115 -13.15 2.77 -4.90
CA TYR A 115 -11.73 2.53 -4.62
C TYR A 115 -11.16 3.74 -3.87
N ALA A 116 -10.16 3.47 -3.05
CA ALA A 116 -9.35 4.53 -2.44
C ALA A 116 -8.06 4.71 -3.25
N THR A 117 -7.58 5.93 -3.38
CA THR A 117 -6.30 6.22 -4.04
C THR A 117 -5.58 7.38 -3.36
N ARG A 118 -4.25 7.39 -3.47
CA ARG A 118 -3.39 8.53 -3.15
C ARG A 118 -2.87 9.22 -4.40
N ASP A 119 -3.15 8.65 -5.56
CA ASP A 119 -2.82 9.29 -6.84
C ASP A 119 -3.83 10.41 -7.09
N GLY A 120 -3.33 11.62 -7.21
CA GLY A 120 -4.12 12.82 -7.48
C GLY A 120 -3.97 13.33 -8.89
N GLN A 121 -3.46 12.53 -9.81
CA GLN A 121 -3.39 12.89 -11.22
C GLN A 121 -4.77 12.78 -11.86
N PHE A 122 -5.55 13.84 -11.74
CA PHE A 122 -6.89 13.90 -12.28
C PHE A 122 -6.93 14.67 -13.59
N ARG A 123 -7.91 14.35 -14.41
CA ARG A 123 -8.26 15.06 -15.64
C ARG A 123 -9.76 15.28 -15.72
N VAL A 124 -10.16 16.25 -16.49
CA VAL A 124 -11.58 16.53 -16.79
C VAL A 124 -11.96 15.76 -18.05
N ASP A 125 -13.05 14.99 -17.99
CA ASP A 125 -13.62 14.26 -19.12
C ASP A 125 -14.53 15.19 -19.97
N ASP A 126 -14.88 14.77 -21.19
CA ASP A 126 -15.77 15.52 -22.09
C ASP A 126 -17.13 15.86 -21.47
N ASN A 127 -17.60 15.06 -20.52
CA ASN A 127 -18.82 15.31 -19.76
C ASN A 127 -18.61 16.21 -18.53
N GLY A 128 -17.40 16.73 -18.32
CA GLY A 128 -17.06 17.57 -17.18
C GLY A 128 -16.72 16.81 -15.89
N TYR A 129 -16.71 15.48 -15.88
CA TYR A 129 -16.36 14.74 -14.67
C TYR A 129 -14.85 14.76 -14.40
N LEU A 130 -14.51 14.91 -13.12
CA LEU A 130 -13.13 14.73 -12.67
C LEU A 130 -12.82 13.23 -12.58
N VAL A 131 -11.88 12.76 -13.42
CA VAL A 131 -11.57 11.34 -13.55
C VAL A 131 -10.07 11.08 -13.34
N THR A 132 -9.74 9.89 -12.86
CA THR A 132 -8.37 9.38 -12.80
C THR A 132 -7.86 9.01 -14.19
N THR A 133 -6.59 8.73 -14.32
CA THR A 133 -5.98 8.20 -15.55
C THR A 133 -6.65 6.89 -16.01
N GLY A 134 -7.16 6.08 -15.07
CA GLY A 134 -7.90 4.84 -15.34
C GLY A 134 -9.39 5.02 -15.67
N GLY A 135 -9.91 6.28 -15.68
CA GLY A 135 -11.31 6.57 -16.01
C GLY A 135 -12.30 6.49 -14.83
N GLN A 136 -11.83 6.24 -13.61
CA GLN A 136 -12.69 6.26 -12.42
C GLN A 136 -13.00 7.71 -12.04
N ARG A 137 -14.26 7.99 -11.64
CA ARG A 137 -14.73 9.32 -11.25
C ARG A 137 -14.42 9.60 -9.80
N VAL A 138 -13.91 10.80 -9.52
CA VAL A 138 -13.67 11.28 -8.15
C VAL A 138 -14.99 11.56 -7.47
N GLN A 139 -15.14 11.08 -6.25
CA GLN A 139 -16.32 11.32 -5.43
C GLN A 139 -16.10 12.47 -4.45
N GLY A 140 -17.15 13.23 -4.24
CA GLY A 140 -17.17 14.32 -3.29
C GLY A 140 -18.59 14.70 -2.90
N LEU A 141 -18.72 15.78 -2.17
CA LEU A 141 -20.00 16.35 -1.74
C LEU A 141 -20.47 17.37 -2.78
N VAL A 142 -21.58 17.09 -3.43
CA VAL A 142 -22.23 17.98 -4.39
C VAL A 142 -23.65 18.28 -3.89
N GLY A 143 -23.95 19.54 -3.57
CA GLY A 143 -25.25 19.92 -3.02
C GLY A 143 -25.65 19.21 -1.72
N GLY A 144 -24.67 18.78 -0.90
CA GLY A 144 -24.92 18.06 0.36
C GLY A 144 -25.10 16.55 0.22
N VAL A 145 -24.94 15.99 -0.99
CA VAL A 145 -25.03 14.56 -1.27
C VAL A 145 -23.70 14.07 -1.85
N ILE A 146 -23.30 12.84 -1.51
CA ILE A 146 -22.12 12.20 -2.10
C ILE A 146 -22.44 11.85 -3.55
N ALA A 147 -21.70 12.44 -4.47
CA ALA A 147 -21.85 12.24 -5.90
C ALA A 147 -20.49 12.32 -6.61
N ASP A 148 -20.49 11.98 -7.89
CA ASP A 148 -19.33 12.19 -8.75
C ASP A 148 -19.13 13.69 -8.98
N LEU A 149 -17.91 14.18 -8.80
CA LEU A 149 -17.59 15.60 -9.02
C LEU A 149 -17.63 15.92 -10.50
N GLN A 150 -18.50 16.87 -10.84
CA GLN A 150 -18.66 17.38 -12.19
C GLN A 150 -18.38 18.88 -12.23
N ILE A 151 -17.49 19.27 -13.11
CA ILE A 151 -17.12 20.67 -13.40
C ILE A 151 -18.09 21.20 -14.45
N GLY A 152 -18.59 22.42 -14.23
CA GLY A 152 -19.53 23.05 -15.16
C GLY A 152 -20.96 22.54 -15.05
N ALA A 153 -21.33 21.80 -14.00
CA ALA A 153 -22.70 21.31 -13.81
C ALA A 153 -23.73 22.42 -13.55
N SER A 154 -23.32 23.57 -13.05
CA SER A 154 -24.18 24.70 -12.64
C SER A 154 -23.74 26.01 -13.27
N ILE A 155 -23.46 26.03 -14.57
CA ILE A 155 -23.08 27.26 -15.28
C ILE A 155 -24.27 28.22 -15.33
N PRO A 156 -24.16 29.47 -14.85
CA PRO A 156 -25.20 30.46 -14.97
C PRO A 156 -25.56 30.72 -16.43
N VAL A 157 -26.84 31.04 -16.69
CA VAL A 157 -27.32 31.29 -18.05
C VAL A 157 -26.59 32.48 -18.68
N GLY A 158 -25.87 32.20 -19.78
CA GLY A 158 -25.12 33.23 -20.51
C GLY A 158 -23.65 33.41 -20.05
N ALA A 159 -23.22 32.70 -19.02
CA ALA A 159 -21.83 32.69 -18.57
C ALA A 159 -21.07 31.52 -19.19
N GLN A 160 -19.75 31.64 -19.27
CA GLN A 160 -18.84 30.55 -19.66
C GLN A 160 -17.86 30.28 -18.53
N LEU A 161 -17.48 29.02 -18.33
CA LEU A 161 -16.45 28.63 -17.37
C LEU A 161 -15.09 29.20 -17.83
N GLN A 162 -14.46 30.00 -17.00
CA GLN A 162 -13.19 30.66 -17.30
C GLN A 162 -12.02 29.99 -16.60
N ALA A 163 -12.20 29.63 -15.34
CA ALA A 163 -11.16 28.95 -14.55
C ALA A 163 -11.76 28.07 -13.47
N ILE A 164 -11.02 27.08 -13.07
CA ILE A 164 -11.31 26.22 -11.92
C ILE A 164 -10.18 26.35 -10.91
N SER A 165 -10.49 26.27 -9.63
CA SER A 165 -9.51 26.19 -8.56
C SER A 165 -10.02 25.30 -7.42
N PHE A 166 -9.09 24.70 -6.69
CA PHE A 166 -9.41 23.92 -5.50
C PHE A 166 -8.84 24.63 -4.27
N ASP A 167 -9.63 24.72 -3.24
CA ASP A 167 -9.25 25.26 -1.93
C ASP A 167 -8.58 24.16 -1.08
N PRO A 168 -7.74 24.47 -0.08
CA PRO A 168 -7.20 23.50 0.86
C PRO A 168 -8.24 22.64 1.59
N GLN A 169 -9.48 23.11 1.71
CA GLN A 169 -10.63 22.38 2.22
C GLN A 169 -11.28 21.45 1.16
N GLY A 170 -10.73 21.39 -0.04
CA GLY A 170 -11.25 20.55 -1.13
C GLY A 170 -12.43 21.15 -1.88
N ASN A 171 -12.78 22.40 -1.64
CA ASN A 171 -13.87 23.06 -2.36
C ASN A 171 -13.47 23.30 -3.82
N LEU A 172 -14.31 22.87 -4.75
CA LEU A 172 -14.20 23.19 -6.17
C LEU A 172 -14.85 24.56 -6.39
N VAL A 173 -14.03 25.54 -6.70
CA VAL A 173 -14.44 26.91 -7.01
C VAL A 173 -14.35 27.10 -8.52
N GLU A 174 -15.48 27.42 -9.14
CA GLU A 174 -15.60 27.73 -10.57
C GLU A 174 -15.75 29.23 -10.75
N SER A 175 -14.93 29.81 -11.59
CA SER A 175 -15.00 31.25 -11.95
C SER A 175 -15.56 31.38 -13.36
N TYR A 176 -16.52 32.26 -13.51
CA TYR A 176 -17.28 32.46 -14.75
C TYR A 176 -16.94 33.80 -15.43
N SER A 177 -17.30 33.91 -16.72
CA SER A 177 -17.00 35.10 -17.54
C SER A 177 -17.79 36.33 -17.11
N ASP A 178 -18.85 36.19 -16.31
CA ASP A 178 -19.63 37.30 -15.74
C ASP A 178 -19.00 37.90 -14.46
N GLY A 179 -17.83 37.38 -14.05
CA GLY A 179 -17.10 37.78 -12.83
C GLY A 179 -17.65 37.14 -11.55
N THR A 180 -18.62 36.23 -11.66
CA THR A 180 -19.11 35.47 -10.49
C THR A 180 -18.26 34.23 -10.26
N SER A 181 -18.20 33.78 -9.02
CA SER A 181 -17.60 32.49 -8.64
C SER A 181 -18.60 31.69 -7.82
N ALA A 182 -18.65 30.36 -8.06
CA ALA A 182 -19.50 29.46 -7.32
C ALA A 182 -18.70 28.24 -6.83
N THR A 183 -19.03 27.77 -5.62
CA THR A 183 -18.57 26.50 -5.13
C THR A 183 -19.56 25.44 -5.55
N THR A 184 -19.16 24.57 -6.48
CA THR A 184 -20.05 23.55 -7.09
C THR A 184 -19.96 22.19 -6.42
N GLY A 185 -18.85 21.92 -5.74
CA GLY A 185 -18.64 20.66 -5.01
C GLY A 185 -17.46 20.74 -4.07
N GLN A 186 -17.29 19.70 -3.26
CA GLN A 186 -16.16 19.55 -2.34
C GLN A 186 -15.62 18.13 -2.43
N ILE A 187 -14.33 18.00 -2.68
CA ILE A 187 -13.63 16.71 -2.60
C ILE A 187 -13.62 16.26 -1.15
N GLN A 188 -14.00 15.02 -0.93
CA GLN A 188 -13.97 14.42 0.39
C GLN A 188 -12.81 13.42 0.50
N LEU A 189 -12.17 13.39 1.67
CA LEU A 189 -11.11 12.45 1.98
C LEU A 189 -11.63 11.38 2.93
N GLN A 190 -11.26 10.13 2.69
CA GLN A 190 -11.58 9.03 3.59
C GLN A 190 -10.34 8.59 4.35
N ASN A 191 -10.45 8.48 5.67
CA ASN A 191 -9.46 7.82 6.50
C ASN A 191 -9.98 6.47 6.98
N PHE A 192 -9.04 5.56 7.28
CA PHE A 192 -9.35 4.21 7.71
C PHE A 192 -8.71 3.93 9.07
N THR A 193 -9.39 3.11 9.88
CA THR A 193 -8.90 2.68 11.18
C THR A 193 -7.67 1.77 11.03
N ASP A 194 -7.72 0.86 10.06
CA ASP A 194 -6.59 -0.02 9.69
C ASP A 194 -6.32 0.05 8.19
N PRO A 195 -5.45 0.97 7.74
CA PRO A 195 -5.05 1.04 6.34
C PRO A 195 -4.36 -0.23 5.81
N SER A 196 -3.79 -1.06 6.70
CA SER A 196 -3.10 -2.29 6.30
C SER A 196 -4.05 -3.35 5.71
N ALA A 197 -5.35 -3.25 6.02
CA ALA A 197 -6.38 -4.11 5.45
C ALA A 197 -6.76 -3.74 4.01
N LEU A 198 -6.30 -2.59 3.51
CA LEU A 198 -6.51 -2.19 2.12
C LEU A 198 -5.69 -3.10 1.19
N MET A 199 -6.34 -3.61 0.15
CA MET A 199 -5.73 -4.47 -0.87
C MET A 199 -5.51 -3.67 -2.16
N ARG A 200 -4.38 -3.90 -2.83
CA ARG A 200 -4.07 -3.26 -4.12
C ARG A 200 -4.83 -3.94 -5.24
N GLU A 201 -5.50 -3.14 -6.08
CA GLU A 201 -6.20 -3.61 -7.29
C GLU A 201 -5.36 -3.36 -8.56
N GLY A 202 -4.35 -2.51 -8.48
CA GLY A 202 -3.59 -1.98 -9.61
C GLY A 202 -3.90 -0.51 -9.86
N SER A 203 -3.15 0.14 -10.77
CA SER A 203 -3.33 1.57 -11.11
C SER A 203 -3.39 2.51 -9.88
N ASN A 204 -2.63 2.21 -8.83
CA ASN A 204 -2.63 2.91 -7.55
C ASN A 204 -3.98 2.95 -6.81
N LEU A 205 -4.88 2.02 -7.15
CA LEU A 205 -6.17 1.84 -6.50
C LEU A 205 -6.08 0.82 -5.37
N PHE A 206 -6.84 1.10 -4.32
CA PHE A 206 -7.00 0.22 -3.16
C PHE A 206 -8.47 -0.18 -3.02
N THR A 207 -8.71 -1.46 -2.81
CA THR A 207 -10.00 -2.08 -2.52
C THR A 207 -10.05 -2.57 -1.07
N GLY A 208 -11.16 -3.19 -0.66
CA GLY A 208 -11.31 -3.67 0.72
C GLY A 208 -11.67 -2.57 1.73
N LEU A 209 -12.28 -1.47 1.26
CA LEU A 209 -12.56 -0.27 2.05
C LEU A 209 -13.35 -0.56 3.33
N THR A 210 -14.32 -1.47 3.26
CA THR A 210 -15.12 -1.89 4.43
C THR A 210 -14.32 -2.67 5.45
N ALA A 211 -13.39 -3.52 4.99
CA ALA A 211 -12.51 -4.30 5.88
C ALA A 211 -11.50 -3.42 6.61
N ALA A 212 -11.07 -2.30 5.98
CA ALA A 212 -10.17 -1.32 6.56
C ALA A 212 -10.84 -0.44 7.65
N GLY A 213 -12.17 -0.53 7.82
CA GLY A 213 -12.92 0.22 8.82
C GLY A 213 -12.91 1.73 8.52
N PRO A 214 -13.76 2.21 7.58
CA PRO A 214 -13.83 3.62 7.27
C PRO A 214 -14.27 4.42 8.50
N ILE A 215 -13.54 5.49 8.81
CA ILE A 215 -13.88 6.39 9.92
C ILE A 215 -15.08 7.22 9.49
N GLY A 216 -16.10 7.32 10.34
CA GLY A 216 -17.36 8.02 10.02
C GLY A 216 -18.57 7.10 9.84
N GLY A 217 -18.38 5.76 9.98
CA GLY A 217 -19.46 4.77 9.92
C GLY A 217 -19.81 4.26 8.52
N GLY A 218 -19.12 4.72 7.49
CA GLY A 218 -19.27 4.29 6.10
C GLY A 218 -18.29 5.02 5.18
N ILE A 219 -18.21 4.61 3.93
CA ILE A 219 -17.36 5.26 2.93
C ILE A 219 -17.97 6.63 2.63
N LEU A 220 -17.19 7.71 2.86
CA LEU A 220 -17.61 9.10 2.76
C LEU A 220 -18.85 9.45 3.61
N ALA A 221 -19.19 8.60 4.62
CA ALA A 221 -20.27 8.90 5.55
C ALA A 221 -19.76 9.79 6.68
N GLY A 222 -20.35 10.96 6.86
CA GLY A 222 -19.99 11.90 7.92
C GLY A 222 -19.14 13.08 7.44
N SER A 223 -18.45 13.74 8.37
CA SER A 223 -17.61 14.92 8.09
C SER A 223 -16.23 14.49 7.56
N ASN A 224 -16.16 14.12 6.30
CA ASN A 224 -14.91 13.74 5.65
C ASN A 224 -14.24 14.95 4.95
N ASN A 225 -14.42 16.13 5.51
CA ASN A 225 -13.88 17.37 4.96
C ASN A 225 -12.36 17.42 5.15
N PRO A 226 -11.59 17.74 4.11
CA PRO A 226 -10.16 17.95 4.23
C PRO A 226 -9.83 19.01 5.30
N GLY A 227 -8.82 18.71 6.12
CA GLY A 227 -8.41 19.57 7.24
C GLY A 227 -9.23 19.44 8.53
N ALA A 228 -10.29 18.63 8.54
CA ALA A 228 -11.08 18.32 9.74
C ALA A 228 -10.79 16.89 10.24
N ASP A 229 -11.13 16.60 11.50
CA ASP A 229 -11.09 15.26 12.12
C ASP A 229 -9.79 14.47 11.91
N GLY A 230 -8.65 15.16 11.85
CA GLY A 230 -7.33 14.55 11.64
C GLY A 230 -7.05 14.14 10.20
N LEU A 231 -7.90 14.53 9.26
CA LEU A 231 -7.65 14.44 7.82
C LEU A 231 -6.65 15.50 7.36
N GLY A 232 -5.89 15.16 6.33
CA GLY A 232 -4.99 16.09 5.67
C GLY A 232 -5.74 17.17 4.89
N THR A 233 -5.00 18.18 4.45
CA THR A 233 -5.48 19.23 3.54
C THR A 233 -5.14 18.87 2.09
N ILE A 234 -5.94 19.39 1.16
CA ILE A 234 -5.67 19.26 -0.27
C ILE A 234 -4.76 20.39 -0.71
N GLN A 235 -3.73 20.05 -1.48
CA GLN A 235 -2.88 21.01 -2.15
C GLN A 235 -3.07 20.89 -3.66
N THR A 236 -3.32 22.01 -4.31
CA THR A 236 -3.53 22.10 -5.75
C THR A 236 -2.21 22.28 -6.48
N GLY A 237 -2.09 21.69 -7.67
CA GLY A 237 -0.91 21.81 -8.50
C GLY A 237 0.28 21.00 -8.00
N VAL A 238 0.04 19.99 -7.19
CA VAL A 238 1.07 19.09 -6.66
C VAL A 238 0.64 17.63 -6.77
N LEU A 239 1.62 16.74 -6.92
CA LEU A 239 1.40 15.29 -6.87
C LEU A 239 2.27 14.69 -5.77
N GLU A 240 1.75 13.68 -5.11
CA GLU A 240 2.50 12.89 -4.14
C GLU A 240 3.39 11.89 -4.87
N SER A 241 4.70 11.97 -4.66
CA SER A 241 5.66 10.98 -5.15
C SER A 241 5.62 9.70 -4.33
N SER A 242 6.20 8.65 -4.89
CA SER A 242 6.43 7.41 -4.14
C SER A 242 7.19 7.67 -2.83
N ASN A 243 6.85 6.94 -1.77
CA ASN A 243 7.57 6.99 -0.49
C ASN A 243 8.73 5.97 -0.43
N VAL A 244 9.20 5.50 -1.57
CA VAL A 244 10.32 4.55 -1.69
C VAL A 244 11.64 5.28 -1.58
N ASP A 245 12.50 4.86 -0.65
CA ASP A 245 13.90 5.28 -0.58
C ASP A 245 14.79 4.26 -1.31
N LEU A 246 15.48 4.71 -2.38
CA LEU A 246 16.37 3.87 -3.17
C LEU A 246 17.52 3.28 -2.36
N THR A 247 18.08 4.06 -1.45
CA THR A 247 19.24 3.65 -0.66
C THR A 247 18.87 2.49 0.25
N ASP A 248 17.74 2.62 0.91
CA ASP A 248 17.20 1.56 1.77
C ASP A 248 16.83 0.32 0.96
N GLN A 249 16.17 0.48 -0.20
CA GLN A 249 15.77 -0.65 -1.04
C GLN A 249 16.99 -1.40 -1.59
N PHE A 250 18.04 -0.71 -2.04
CA PHE A 250 19.27 -1.36 -2.49
C PHE A 250 20.00 -2.07 -1.35
N SER A 251 20.05 -1.48 -0.18
CA SER A 251 20.64 -2.13 1.01
C SER A 251 19.90 -3.42 1.37
N GLN A 252 18.57 -3.38 1.40
CA GLN A 252 17.73 -4.55 1.64
C GLN A 252 17.87 -5.59 0.54
N LEU A 253 17.97 -5.16 -0.72
CA LEU A 253 18.17 -6.04 -1.87
C LEU A 253 19.48 -6.80 -1.76
N ILE A 254 20.61 -6.13 -1.46
CA ILE A 254 21.92 -6.77 -1.29
C ILE A 254 21.88 -7.78 -0.12
N THR A 255 21.28 -7.39 0.99
CA THR A 255 21.17 -8.25 2.18
C THR A 255 20.34 -9.50 1.88
N THR A 256 19.18 -9.31 1.23
CA THR A 256 18.26 -10.41 0.87
C THR A 256 18.87 -11.31 -0.20
N GLN A 257 19.61 -10.77 -1.19
CA GLN A 257 20.36 -11.56 -2.17
C GLN A 257 21.44 -12.43 -1.50
N ARG A 258 22.17 -11.86 -0.54
CA ARG A 258 23.18 -12.63 0.22
C ARG A 258 22.53 -13.73 1.04
N SER A 259 21.39 -13.45 1.65
CA SER A 259 20.62 -14.46 2.40
C SER A 259 20.11 -15.58 1.49
N PHE A 260 19.63 -15.23 0.29
CA PHE A 260 19.23 -16.19 -0.74
C PHE A 260 20.43 -17.08 -1.18
N GLN A 261 21.59 -16.48 -1.44
CA GLN A 261 22.79 -17.21 -1.79
C GLN A 261 23.26 -18.15 -0.66
N ALA A 262 23.16 -17.71 0.59
CA ALA A 262 23.46 -18.55 1.75
C ALA A 262 22.51 -19.75 1.83
N GLY A 263 21.21 -19.55 1.61
CA GLY A 263 20.22 -20.63 1.53
C GLY A 263 20.51 -21.64 0.41
N SER A 264 20.94 -21.16 -0.77
CA SER A 264 21.35 -22.01 -1.89
C SER A 264 22.58 -22.88 -1.53
N ARG A 265 23.57 -22.30 -0.85
CA ARG A 265 24.76 -23.05 -0.39
C ARG A 265 24.41 -24.11 0.62
N LEU A 266 23.42 -23.91 1.49
CA LEU A 266 22.97 -24.97 2.41
C LEU A 266 22.45 -26.18 1.66
N ILE A 267 21.75 -25.99 0.55
CA ILE A 267 21.24 -27.08 -0.28
C ILE A 267 22.40 -27.81 -0.96
N THR A 268 23.35 -27.10 -1.58
CA THR A 268 24.48 -27.73 -2.26
C THR A 268 25.38 -28.53 -1.29
N VAL A 269 25.64 -27.98 -0.10
CA VAL A 269 26.41 -28.72 0.93
C VAL A 269 25.65 -29.96 1.42
N SER A 270 24.32 -29.85 1.58
CA SER A 270 23.51 -30.99 1.98
C SER A 270 23.49 -32.09 0.92
N ASP A 271 23.52 -31.72 -0.37
CA ASP A 271 23.57 -32.65 -1.50
C ASP A 271 24.89 -33.37 -1.57
N THR A 272 26.02 -32.66 -1.43
CA THR A 272 27.37 -33.31 -1.39
C THR A 272 27.50 -34.29 -0.21
N VAL A 273 26.99 -33.94 0.97
CA VAL A 273 27.00 -34.86 2.12
C VAL A 273 26.12 -36.09 1.85
N LEU A 274 25.00 -35.96 1.17
CA LEU A 274 24.16 -37.10 0.77
C LEU A 274 24.88 -38.00 -0.24
N GLU A 275 25.57 -37.42 -1.21
CA GLU A 275 26.36 -38.16 -2.18
C GLU A 275 27.50 -38.96 -1.50
N ASP A 276 28.22 -38.34 -0.57
CA ASP A 276 29.25 -39.00 0.22
C ASP A 276 28.71 -40.20 1.04
N ILE A 277 27.55 -40.04 1.68
CA ILE A 277 26.90 -41.12 2.46
C ILE A 277 26.47 -42.26 1.54
N VAL A 278 25.95 -41.98 0.35
CA VAL A 278 25.56 -43.03 -0.62
C VAL A 278 26.79 -43.76 -1.14
N ASN A 279 27.89 -43.06 -1.39
CA ASN A 279 29.15 -43.66 -1.83
C ASN A 279 29.78 -44.55 -0.75
N LEU A 280 29.74 -44.13 0.52
CA LEU A 280 30.19 -44.96 1.66
C LEU A 280 29.42 -46.28 1.80
N LYS A 281 28.14 -46.32 1.39
CA LYS A 281 27.34 -47.55 1.41
C LYS A 281 27.69 -48.51 0.29
N ARG A 282 28.36 -48.05 -0.78
CA ARG A 282 28.72 -48.85 -1.98
C ARG A 282 30.16 -49.39 -1.91
N SER A 283 31.00 -48.90 -0.99
CA SER A 283 32.32 -49.42 -0.66
C SER A 283 32.21 -50.41 0.50
#